data_026c5feedc7066a11becc77af20933e5
#
_entry.id   026c5feedc7066a11becc77af20933e5
#
_cell.length_a   1.000
_cell.length_b   1.000
_cell.length_c   1.000
_cell.angle_alpha   90.00
_cell.angle_beta   90.00
_cell.angle_gamma   90.00
#
_symmetry.space_group_name_H-M   'P 1'
#
loop_
_entity.id
_entity.type
_entity.pdbx_description
1 polymer ?
#
loop_
_entity_poly.entity_id
_entity_poly.type
_entity_poly.pdbx_seq_one_letter_code
_entity_poly.pdbx_strand_id
1 'polypeptide(L)'
;RQRQMCIRDRKSIANGIDIIRIFDCLNDIRNLQTAVTACNKEKGHAQVALSYTLGDAYTLDYWMEMAKRVEDMGADSLCIKDMAGLLVPAKATELVQALKDSTSLPVELHTHYTSGVASMTYMKAVEAGVDIIDTAMSPFALGTSQPATEVMVEAFKNTPYDTGPVSY
;
A
#
# COMPACT_ATOMS: atom_id res chain seq x y z
N ARG A 1 0.01 9.59 -22.75
CA ARG A 1 0.31 9.47 -21.28
C ARG A 1 1.05 8.18 -20.96
N GLN A 2 0.53 6.99 -21.28
CA GLN A 2 1.15 5.70 -20.97
C GLN A 2 2.61 5.59 -21.45
N ARG A 3 2.93 6.02 -22.68
CA ARG A 3 4.30 6.00 -23.21
C ARG A 3 5.27 6.87 -22.39
N GLN A 4 4.82 8.02 -21.89
CA GLN A 4 5.63 8.90 -21.04
C GLN A 4 5.88 8.28 -19.66
N MET A 5 4.88 7.62 -19.08
CA MET A 5 5.01 6.90 -17.81
C MET A 5 6.04 5.77 -17.93
N CYS A 6 5.96 4.95 -18.96
CA CYS A 6 6.95 3.89 -19.19
C CYS A 6 8.38 4.42 -19.33
N ILE A 7 8.58 5.53 -20.06
CA ILE A 7 9.91 6.15 -20.19
C ILE A 7 10.41 6.65 -18.84
N ARG A 8 9.55 7.29 -18.06
CA ARG A 8 9.88 7.76 -16.70
C ARG A 8 10.28 6.59 -15.80
N ASP A 9 9.46 5.55 -15.72
CA ASP A 9 9.68 4.41 -14.84
C ASP A 9 10.97 3.66 -15.17
N ARG A 10 11.22 3.41 -16.46
CA ARG A 10 12.48 2.83 -16.94
C ARG A 10 13.70 3.68 -16.58
N LYS A 11 13.59 5.00 -16.74
CA LYS A 11 14.69 5.91 -16.40
C LYS A 11 14.90 6.01 -14.89
N SER A 12 13.82 5.95 -14.09
CA SER A 12 13.91 5.93 -12.63
C SER A 12 14.67 4.70 -12.14
N ILE A 13 14.32 3.51 -12.62
CA ILE A 13 15.02 2.26 -12.27
C ILE A 13 16.47 2.31 -12.72
N ALA A 14 16.74 2.74 -13.94
CA ALA A 14 18.11 2.88 -14.46
C ALA A 14 18.97 3.88 -13.66
N ASN A 15 18.36 4.78 -12.90
CA ASN A 15 19.01 5.73 -12.01
C ASN A 15 18.96 5.34 -10.53
N GLY A 16 18.63 4.09 -10.20
CA GLY A 16 18.75 3.53 -8.87
C GLY A 16 17.47 3.57 -8.01
N ILE A 17 16.29 3.74 -8.61
CA ILE A 17 15.02 3.54 -7.92
C ILE A 17 14.69 2.04 -7.95
N ASP A 18 14.45 1.45 -6.80
CA ASP A 18 14.19 0.03 -6.65
C ASP A 18 12.72 -0.33 -6.83
N ILE A 19 11.81 0.48 -6.26
CA ILE A 19 10.38 0.21 -6.23
C ILE A 19 9.61 1.34 -6.93
N ILE A 20 8.74 0.97 -7.87
CA ILE A 20 7.81 1.90 -8.53
C ILE A 20 6.39 1.60 -8.05
N ARG A 21 5.79 2.53 -7.32
CA ARG A 21 4.37 2.46 -6.96
C ARG A 21 3.50 2.97 -8.10
N ILE A 22 2.61 2.12 -8.58
CA ILE A 22 1.76 2.34 -9.76
C ILE A 22 0.30 2.31 -9.30
N PHE A 23 -0.46 3.34 -9.61
CA PHE A 23 -1.89 3.37 -9.27
C PHE A 23 -2.72 4.14 -10.29
N ASP A 24 -3.99 3.84 -10.29
CA ASP A 24 -5.05 4.60 -10.96
C ASP A 24 -6.12 4.98 -9.94
N CYS A 25 -6.54 6.24 -9.90
CA CYS A 25 -7.46 6.73 -8.87
C CYS A 25 -8.86 6.10 -8.95
N LEU A 26 -9.22 5.49 -10.07
CA LEU A 26 -10.48 4.76 -10.27
C LEU A 26 -10.28 3.23 -10.28
N ASN A 27 -9.07 2.75 -9.98
CA ASN A 27 -8.69 1.34 -10.03
C ASN A 27 -8.91 0.68 -11.40
N ASP A 28 -8.77 1.45 -12.49
CA ASP A 28 -8.84 0.87 -13.83
C ASP A 28 -7.54 0.12 -14.17
N ILE A 29 -7.58 -1.18 -14.06
CA ILE A 29 -6.45 -2.09 -14.28
C ILE A 29 -5.82 -1.90 -15.66
N ARG A 30 -6.60 -1.55 -16.68
CA ARG A 30 -6.09 -1.32 -18.03
C ARG A 30 -5.06 -0.19 -18.09
N ASN A 31 -5.16 0.77 -17.18
CA ASN A 31 -4.21 1.87 -17.05
C ASN A 31 -2.89 1.46 -16.37
N LEU A 32 -2.87 0.34 -15.63
CA LEU A 32 -1.72 -0.11 -14.84
C LEU A 32 -0.79 -1.05 -15.62
N GLN A 33 -1.36 -1.90 -16.47
CA GLN A 33 -0.65 -2.99 -17.16
C GLN A 33 0.64 -2.53 -17.86
N THR A 34 0.59 -1.42 -18.57
CA THR A 34 1.73 -0.92 -19.33
C THR A 34 2.89 -0.49 -18.41
N ALA A 35 2.57 0.13 -17.26
CA ALA A 35 3.57 0.56 -16.29
C ALA A 35 4.20 -0.62 -15.54
N VAL A 36 3.39 -1.61 -15.11
CA VAL A 36 3.87 -2.86 -14.50
C VAL A 36 4.80 -3.59 -15.44
N THR A 37 4.38 -3.80 -16.70
CA THR A 37 5.22 -4.46 -17.71
C THR A 37 6.54 -3.70 -17.96
N ALA A 38 6.51 -2.38 -17.97
CA ALA A 38 7.71 -1.57 -18.16
C ALA A 38 8.66 -1.65 -16.96
N CYS A 39 8.13 -1.67 -15.74
CA CYS A 39 8.89 -1.83 -14.51
C CYS A 39 9.61 -3.19 -14.48
N ASN A 40 8.85 -4.27 -14.69
CA ASN A 40 9.37 -5.64 -14.68
C ASN A 40 10.44 -5.87 -15.76
N LYS A 41 10.27 -5.27 -16.94
CA LYS A 41 11.26 -5.36 -18.02
C LYS A 41 12.63 -4.79 -17.63
N GLU A 42 12.65 -3.78 -16.79
CA GLU A 42 13.88 -3.16 -16.27
C GLU A 42 14.34 -3.79 -14.94
N LYS A 43 13.71 -4.87 -14.50
CA LYS A 43 13.98 -5.58 -13.23
C LYS A 43 13.78 -4.72 -11.99
N GLY A 44 12.89 -3.74 -12.05
CA GLY A 44 12.42 -3.00 -10.88
C GLY A 44 11.27 -3.73 -10.19
N HIS A 45 11.02 -3.42 -8.93
CA HIS A 45 9.88 -3.94 -8.18
C HIS A 45 8.62 -3.12 -8.51
N ALA A 46 7.64 -3.77 -9.13
CA ALA A 46 6.36 -3.16 -9.46
C ALA A 46 5.37 -3.32 -8.29
N GLN A 47 5.14 -2.27 -7.53
CA GLN A 47 4.11 -2.22 -6.52
C GLN A 47 2.83 -1.61 -7.11
N VAL A 48 1.73 -2.35 -7.11
CA VAL A 48 0.44 -1.81 -7.54
C VAL A 48 -0.36 -1.36 -6.32
N ALA A 49 -0.83 -0.10 -6.34
CA ALA A 49 -1.65 0.43 -5.28
C ALA A 49 -3.12 0.55 -5.73
N LEU A 50 -4.02 -0.04 -4.95
CA LEU A 50 -5.46 0.08 -5.11
C LEU A 50 -5.97 1.26 -4.26
N SER A 51 -6.62 2.21 -4.92
CA SER A 51 -7.22 3.38 -4.28
C SER A 51 -8.44 2.96 -3.46
N TYR A 52 -8.30 2.98 -2.12
CA TYR A 52 -9.38 2.61 -1.22
C TYR A 52 -10.49 3.66 -1.21
N THR A 53 -11.72 3.20 -1.26
CA THR A 53 -12.91 4.05 -1.16
C THR A 53 -14.08 3.28 -0.56
N LEU A 54 -15.16 3.99 -0.25
CA LEU A 54 -16.40 3.45 0.30
C LEU A 54 -17.52 3.52 -0.75
N GLY A 55 -18.47 2.60 -0.63
CA GLY A 55 -19.66 2.51 -1.48
C GLY A 55 -20.08 1.07 -1.70
N ASP A 56 -21.31 0.85 -2.12
CA ASP A 56 -21.93 -0.48 -2.24
C ASP A 56 -21.20 -1.41 -3.23
N ALA A 57 -20.50 -0.84 -4.21
CA ALA A 57 -19.71 -1.59 -5.18
C ALA A 57 -18.36 -2.09 -4.61
N TYR A 58 -17.86 -1.53 -3.52
CA TYR A 58 -16.54 -1.81 -2.97
C TYR A 58 -16.61 -2.81 -1.81
N THR A 59 -17.10 -4.01 -2.14
CA THR A 59 -17.22 -5.14 -1.21
C THR A 59 -15.86 -5.82 -0.96
N LEU A 60 -15.78 -6.72 0.02
CA LEU A 60 -14.57 -7.54 0.20
C LEU A 60 -14.26 -8.35 -1.05
N ASP A 61 -15.27 -8.94 -1.70
CA ASP A 61 -15.10 -9.70 -2.94
C ASP A 61 -14.48 -8.85 -4.05
N TYR A 62 -14.91 -7.58 -4.18
CA TYR A 62 -14.29 -6.64 -5.11
C TYR A 62 -12.78 -6.48 -4.84
N TRP A 63 -12.39 -6.27 -3.58
CA TRP A 63 -10.97 -6.09 -3.23
C TRP A 63 -10.15 -7.36 -3.45
N MET A 64 -10.70 -8.52 -3.13
CA MET A 64 -10.06 -9.82 -3.39
C MET A 64 -9.89 -10.09 -4.90
N GLU A 65 -10.91 -9.79 -5.71
CA GLU A 65 -10.81 -9.91 -7.17
C GLU A 65 -9.75 -8.96 -7.74
N MET A 66 -9.72 -7.72 -7.26
CA MET A 66 -8.71 -6.74 -7.68
C MET A 66 -7.30 -7.19 -7.31
N ALA A 67 -7.09 -7.74 -6.12
CA ALA A 67 -5.79 -8.26 -5.69
C ALA A 67 -5.31 -9.39 -6.61
N LYS A 68 -6.17 -10.34 -6.97
CA LYS A 68 -5.85 -11.40 -7.93
C LYS A 68 -5.48 -10.85 -9.30
N ARG A 69 -6.22 -9.89 -9.82
CA ARG A 69 -5.91 -9.25 -11.09
C ARG A 69 -4.56 -8.54 -11.07
N VAL A 70 -4.20 -7.92 -9.94
CA VAL A 70 -2.90 -7.29 -9.73
C VAL A 70 -1.78 -8.33 -9.73
N GLU A 71 -1.98 -9.46 -9.06
CA GLU A 71 -1.05 -10.60 -9.05
C GLU A 71 -0.88 -11.19 -10.46
N ASP A 72 -1.98 -11.46 -11.18
CA ASP A 72 -1.97 -11.97 -12.55
C ASP A 72 -1.28 -11.01 -13.54
N MET A 73 -1.31 -9.70 -13.25
CA MET A 73 -0.62 -8.68 -14.03
C MET A 73 0.91 -8.75 -13.90
N GLY A 74 1.41 -9.46 -12.87
CA GLY A 74 2.82 -9.58 -12.57
C GLY A 74 3.35 -8.46 -11.67
N ALA A 75 2.54 -7.94 -10.77
CA ALA A 75 3.01 -7.07 -9.69
C ALA A 75 3.82 -7.88 -8.67
N ASP A 76 4.78 -7.21 -8.01
CA ASP A 76 5.62 -7.82 -6.97
C ASP A 76 5.08 -7.56 -5.56
N SER A 77 4.24 -6.55 -5.39
CA SER A 77 3.52 -6.27 -4.14
C SER A 77 2.24 -5.47 -4.39
N LEU A 78 1.32 -5.55 -3.43
CA LEU A 78 0.04 -4.86 -3.41
C LEU A 78 0.03 -3.81 -2.31
N CYS A 79 -0.40 -2.59 -2.62
CA CYS A 79 -0.64 -1.55 -1.62
C CYS A 79 -2.12 -1.17 -1.58
N ILE A 80 -2.71 -1.12 -0.41
CA ILE A 80 -4.01 -0.47 -0.19
C ILE A 80 -3.75 1.00 0.11
N LYS A 81 -4.18 1.87 -0.80
CA LYS A 81 -3.93 3.30 -0.75
C LYS A 81 -5.19 4.05 -0.31
N ASP A 82 -5.25 4.34 0.97
CA ASP A 82 -6.32 5.14 1.58
C ASP A 82 -5.91 6.62 1.65
N MET A 83 -6.18 7.36 0.60
CA MET A 83 -5.80 8.77 0.45
C MET A 83 -6.62 9.73 1.31
N ALA A 84 -7.74 9.30 1.84
CA ALA A 84 -8.65 10.17 2.59
C ALA A 84 -8.81 9.77 4.07
N GLY A 85 -8.12 8.72 4.52
CA GLY A 85 -8.24 8.22 5.88
C GLY A 85 -9.61 7.61 6.19
N LEU A 86 -10.22 6.93 5.20
CA LEU A 86 -11.55 6.33 5.30
C LEU A 86 -11.55 4.97 5.97
N LEU A 87 -10.42 4.27 5.92
CA LEU A 87 -10.28 2.92 6.44
C LEU A 87 -10.24 2.94 7.96
N VAL A 88 -11.32 2.48 8.59
CA VAL A 88 -11.40 2.38 10.05
C VAL A 88 -10.82 1.06 10.57
N PRO A 89 -10.40 0.99 11.86
CA PRO A 89 -9.65 -0.17 12.39
C PRO A 89 -10.32 -1.54 12.17
N ALA A 90 -11.62 -1.65 12.43
CA ALA A 90 -12.35 -2.92 12.23
C ALA A 90 -12.35 -3.36 10.77
N LYS A 91 -12.55 -2.40 9.83
CA LYS A 91 -12.52 -2.70 8.40
C LYS A 91 -11.11 -3.00 7.88
N ALA A 92 -10.08 -2.45 8.49
CA ALA A 92 -8.70 -2.80 8.19
C ALA A 92 -8.42 -4.27 8.51
N THR A 93 -8.88 -4.76 9.67
CA THR A 93 -8.75 -6.18 10.02
C THR A 93 -9.42 -7.08 8.97
N GLU A 94 -10.70 -6.82 8.65
CA GLU A 94 -11.44 -7.61 7.66
C GLU A 94 -10.75 -7.62 6.28
N LEU A 95 -10.37 -6.43 5.82
CA LEU A 95 -9.76 -6.28 4.50
C LEU A 95 -8.38 -6.95 4.40
N VAL A 96 -7.51 -6.73 5.40
CA VAL A 96 -6.16 -7.30 5.38
C VAL A 96 -6.23 -8.83 5.43
N GLN A 97 -7.06 -9.42 6.31
CA GLN A 97 -7.24 -10.86 6.37
C GLN A 97 -7.73 -11.43 5.03
N ALA A 98 -8.77 -10.81 4.43
CA ALA A 98 -9.29 -11.25 3.14
C ALA A 98 -8.24 -11.18 2.02
N LEU A 99 -7.41 -10.13 1.99
CA LEU A 99 -6.33 -10.00 1.02
C LEU A 99 -5.24 -11.05 1.24
N LYS A 100 -4.79 -11.26 2.48
CA LYS A 100 -3.78 -12.27 2.81
C LYS A 100 -4.24 -13.70 2.47
N ASP A 101 -5.55 -13.96 2.51
CA ASP A 101 -6.13 -15.24 2.10
C ASP A 101 -6.28 -15.36 0.57
N SER A 102 -6.29 -14.26 -0.17
CA SER A 102 -6.61 -14.23 -1.61
C SER A 102 -5.42 -14.06 -2.53
N THR A 103 -4.28 -13.54 -2.06
CA THR A 103 -3.08 -13.31 -2.88
C THR A 103 -1.81 -13.74 -2.14
N SER A 104 -0.79 -14.15 -2.90
CA SER A 104 0.55 -14.46 -2.38
C SER A 104 1.44 -13.21 -2.26
N LEU A 105 0.99 -12.06 -2.79
CA LEU A 105 1.76 -10.83 -2.78
C LEU A 105 1.92 -10.27 -1.35
N PRO A 106 3.07 -9.67 -1.04
CA PRO A 106 3.19 -8.81 0.13
C PRO A 106 2.15 -7.68 0.07
N VAL A 107 1.44 -7.46 1.18
CA VAL A 107 0.40 -6.42 1.30
C VAL A 107 0.94 -5.26 2.12
N GLU A 108 0.84 -4.06 1.54
CA GLU A 108 1.18 -2.81 2.21
C GLU A 108 -0.08 -2.00 2.47
N LEU A 109 -0.13 -1.31 3.61
CA LEU A 109 -1.18 -0.34 3.91
C LEU A 109 -0.61 1.07 3.99
N HIS A 110 -1.16 1.95 3.16
CA HIS A 110 -0.91 3.38 3.15
C HIS A 110 -2.21 4.12 3.48
N THR A 111 -2.29 4.80 4.62
CA THR A 111 -3.45 5.61 4.96
C THR A 111 -3.04 7.00 5.44
N HIS A 112 -3.80 8.02 5.02
CA HIS A 112 -3.62 9.39 5.48
C HIS A 112 -4.30 9.61 6.85
N TYR A 113 -3.73 10.50 7.64
CA TYR A 113 -4.17 10.76 9.01
C TYR A 113 -5.36 11.75 9.10
N THR A 114 -5.97 12.10 7.98
CA THR A 114 -7.00 13.14 7.86
C THR A 114 -8.19 12.93 8.81
N SER A 115 -8.60 11.68 9.03
CA SER A 115 -9.69 11.33 9.97
C SER A 115 -9.23 11.19 11.43
N GLY A 116 -7.93 11.18 11.69
CA GLY A 116 -7.37 10.99 13.02
C GLY A 116 -7.30 9.53 13.51
N VAL A 117 -7.76 8.54 12.73
CA VAL A 117 -7.81 7.12 13.15
C VAL A 117 -6.67 6.26 12.60
N ALA A 118 -5.81 6.81 11.75
CA ALA A 118 -4.84 6.04 10.97
C ALA A 118 -3.87 5.20 11.84
N SER A 119 -3.40 5.69 13.00
CA SER A 119 -2.54 4.89 13.89
C SER A 119 -3.29 3.66 14.44
N MET A 120 -4.55 3.80 14.81
CA MET A 120 -5.37 2.68 15.27
C MET A 120 -5.67 1.69 14.14
N THR A 121 -5.88 2.21 12.92
CA THR A 121 -6.04 1.42 11.71
C THR A 121 -4.79 0.60 11.43
N TYR A 122 -3.60 1.19 11.53
CA TYR A 122 -2.33 0.47 11.37
C TYR A 122 -2.11 -0.61 12.42
N MET A 123 -2.42 -0.33 13.70
CA MET A 123 -2.36 -1.34 14.75
C MET A 123 -3.19 -2.58 14.38
N LYS A 124 -4.44 -2.37 13.95
CA LYS A 124 -5.33 -3.46 13.57
C LYS A 124 -4.92 -4.17 12.28
N ALA A 125 -4.37 -3.45 11.32
CA ALA A 125 -3.83 -4.04 10.09
C ALA A 125 -2.62 -4.93 10.37
N VAL A 126 -1.69 -4.49 11.23
CA VAL A 126 -0.51 -5.27 11.64
C VAL A 126 -0.92 -6.53 12.39
N GLU A 127 -1.86 -6.43 13.34
CA GLU A 127 -2.43 -7.61 14.03
C GLU A 127 -3.12 -8.58 13.07
N ALA A 128 -3.65 -8.09 11.95
CA ALA A 128 -4.29 -8.89 10.88
C ALA A 128 -3.29 -9.47 9.86
N GLY A 129 -2.00 -9.13 9.96
CA GLY A 129 -0.95 -9.71 9.13
C GLY A 129 -0.54 -8.89 7.92
N VAL A 130 -0.78 -7.57 7.90
CA VAL A 130 -0.19 -6.71 6.86
C VAL A 130 1.34 -6.75 6.95
N ASP A 131 2.00 -6.79 5.79
CA ASP A 131 3.46 -6.96 5.75
C ASP A 131 4.20 -5.63 5.92
N ILE A 132 3.61 -4.53 5.42
CA ILE A 132 4.25 -3.21 5.39
C ILE A 132 3.23 -2.13 5.73
N ILE A 133 3.65 -1.11 6.48
CA ILE A 133 2.87 0.12 6.70
C ILE A 133 3.71 1.35 6.34
N ASP A 134 3.09 2.33 5.67
CA ASP A 134 3.71 3.61 5.36
C ASP A 134 3.60 4.57 6.54
N THR A 135 4.72 5.13 6.96
CA THR A 135 4.79 6.12 8.02
C THR A 135 5.57 7.36 7.56
N ALA A 136 5.47 8.45 8.31
CA ALA A 136 6.23 9.67 8.05
C ALA A 136 7.05 10.05 9.28
N MET A 137 8.24 10.63 9.08
CA MET A 137 9.02 11.20 10.18
C MET A 137 8.22 12.29 10.90
N SER A 138 8.30 12.35 12.23
CA SER A 138 7.46 13.21 13.07
C SER A 138 7.27 14.65 12.57
N PRO A 139 8.30 15.35 12.05
CA PRO A 139 8.11 16.73 11.55
C PRO A 139 7.16 16.84 10.35
N PHE A 140 6.93 15.72 9.63
CA PHE A 140 6.11 15.66 8.41
C PHE A 140 4.88 14.76 8.57
N ALA A 141 4.66 14.23 9.77
CA ALA A 141 3.58 13.29 10.06
C ALA A 141 2.27 13.99 10.44
N LEU A 142 1.20 13.19 10.55
CA LEU A 142 -0.14 13.59 10.96
C LEU A 142 -0.84 14.53 9.96
N GLY A 143 -2.01 15.03 10.33
CA GLY A 143 -2.82 15.89 9.47
C GLY A 143 -3.19 15.20 8.15
N THR A 144 -2.69 15.70 7.03
CA THR A 144 -2.88 15.12 5.69
C THR A 144 -1.77 14.13 5.29
N SER A 145 -0.81 13.87 6.18
CA SER A 145 0.27 12.90 6.00
C SER A 145 -0.09 11.55 6.66
N GLN A 146 0.89 10.73 6.95
CA GLN A 146 0.74 9.41 7.57
C GLN A 146 0.99 9.48 9.09
N PRO A 147 0.74 8.40 9.84
CA PRO A 147 1.19 8.25 11.23
C PRO A 147 2.69 8.46 11.38
N ALA A 148 3.11 9.02 12.52
CA ALA A 148 4.52 9.24 12.80
C ALA A 148 5.26 7.90 13.00
N THR A 149 6.41 7.76 12.33
CA THR A 149 7.27 6.56 12.40
C THR A 149 7.65 6.23 13.84
N GLU A 150 8.11 7.22 14.59
CA GLU A 150 8.59 7.05 15.97
C GLU A 150 7.48 6.58 16.91
N VAL A 151 6.25 7.07 16.67
CA VAL A 151 5.07 6.66 17.45
C VAL A 151 4.71 5.21 17.16
N MET A 152 4.74 4.80 15.89
CA MET A 152 4.42 3.42 15.51
C MET A 152 5.48 2.44 16.01
N VAL A 153 6.77 2.79 15.90
CA VAL A 153 7.88 1.97 16.44
C VAL A 153 7.73 1.77 17.95
N GLU A 154 7.46 2.83 18.70
CA GLU A 154 7.27 2.72 20.16
C GLU A 154 5.99 1.95 20.52
N ALA A 155 4.92 2.09 19.73
CA ALA A 155 3.67 1.35 19.94
C ALA A 155 3.82 -0.16 19.72
N PHE A 156 4.71 -0.59 18.83
CA PHE A 156 4.98 -2.01 18.57
C PHE A 156 6.11 -2.59 19.43
N LYS A 157 6.81 -1.78 20.17
CA LYS A 157 7.93 -2.20 21.01
C LYS A 157 7.53 -3.26 22.03
N ASN A 158 8.36 -4.29 22.18
CA ASN A 158 8.11 -5.44 23.03
C ASN A 158 6.85 -6.25 22.66
N THR A 159 6.30 -6.08 21.47
CA THR A 159 5.24 -6.92 20.91
C THR A 159 5.83 -7.92 19.89
N PRO A 160 5.07 -8.92 19.42
CA PRO A 160 5.50 -9.77 18.31
C PRO A 160 5.82 -9.01 16.99
N TYR A 161 5.45 -7.75 16.90
CA TYR A 161 5.62 -6.86 15.74
C TYR A 161 6.74 -5.83 15.93
N ASP A 162 7.57 -6.02 16.94
CA ASP A 162 8.69 -5.11 17.22
C ASP A 162 9.69 -5.11 16.06
N THR A 163 9.91 -3.95 15.46
CA THR A 163 10.84 -3.76 14.35
C THR A 163 12.29 -3.59 14.79
N GLY A 164 12.54 -3.60 16.12
CA GLY A 164 13.85 -3.31 16.69
C GLY A 164 14.20 -1.81 16.70
N PRO A 165 15.40 -1.45 17.13
CA PRO A 165 15.83 -0.06 17.22
C PRO A 165 15.94 0.56 15.84
N VAL A 166 15.29 1.72 15.64
CA VAL A 166 15.48 2.57 14.45
C VAL A 166 16.75 3.39 14.65
N SER A 167 17.74 3.19 13.80
CA SER A 167 18.90 4.09 13.72
C SER A 167 18.52 5.30 12.86
N TYR A 168 18.55 6.49 13.44
CA TYR A 168 18.37 7.76 12.74
C TYR A 168 19.68 8.28 12.18
#